data_ff3ec9259ab6a6f1ec7e2b44a68603b6
#
_entry.id   ff3ec9259ab6a6f1ec7e2b44a68603b6
#
_cell.length_a   1.000
_cell.length_b   1.000
_cell.length_c   1.000
_cell.angle_alpha   90.00
_cell.angle_beta   90.00
_cell.angle_gamma   90.00
#
_symmetry.space_group_name_H-M   'P 1'
#
loop_
_entity.id
_entity.type
_entity.pdbx_description
1 polymer ?
#
loop_
_entity_poly.entity_id
_entity_poly.type
_entity_poly.pdbx_seq_one_letter_code
_entity_poly.pdbx_strand_id
1 'polypeptide(L)'
;MNSALAENEAIYDRLWQGVPLVPHERWPIWQDLQRELAQGPRALELGCGTLPRLPVEGGYFADLSRAALQRLHSHGGHSVRAAGPLPFCDGAFQVVCAFEVLEHIPEDEATLAEIARVLRPGGAFFISVPVNPALFTGFDDACGHVRRYDAQDLQNKLAQAGLYIERWTTQPNHFSRLSGALIGWMLRVLAYFPRLTLWLKRKSVENQLQRIPAWRTDPILESHHEGGLIAIARRR
;
A
#
# COMPACT_ATOMS: atom_id res chain seq x y z
N MET A 1 -12.08 -21.61 -1.67
CA MET A 1 -11.06 -20.58 -1.29
C MET A 1 -9.83 -20.91 -2.11
N ASN A 2 -9.34 -19.98 -2.91
CA ASN A 2 -8.24 -20.21 -3.85
C ASN A 2 -6.97 -20.53 -3.04
N SER A 3 -6.22 -21.58 -3.39
CA SER A 3 -5.02 -22.03 -2.66
C SER A 3 -3.97 -20.92 -2.52
N ALA A 4 -3.80 -20.11 -3.55
CA ALA A 4 -2.90 -18.96 -3.57
C ALA A 4 -3.27 -17.89 -2.53
N LEU A 5 -4.57 -17.64 -2.31
CA LEU A 5 -5.04 -16.68 -1.33
C LEU A 5 -4.73 -17.13 0.10
N ALA A 6 -4.91 -18.42 0.39
CA ALA A 6 -4.59 -18.99 1.70
C ALA A 6 -3.08 -18.99 1.99
N GLU A 7 -2.26 -19.18 0.96
CA GLU A 7 -0.81 -19.12 1.06
C GLU A 7 -0.33 -17.69 1.34
N ASN A 8 -0.87 -16.71 0.62
CA ASN A 8 -0.58 -15.29 0.86
C ASN A 8 -1.00 -14.86 2.27
N GLU A 9 -2.20 -15.27 2.74
CA GLU A 9 -2.66 -14.99 4.11
C GLU A 9 -1.63 -15.49 5.15
N ALA A 10 -1.17 -16.75 5.00
CA ALA A 10 -0.21 -17.33 5.94
C ALA A 10 1.17 -16.63 5.92
N ILE A 11 1.58 -16.11 4.76
CA ILE A 11 2.81 -15.32 4.60
C ILE A 11 2.65 -13.99 5.35
N TYR A 12 1.54 -13.26 5.12
CA TYR A 12 1.31 -11.96 5.75
C TYR A 12 1.07 -12.08 7.26
N ASP A 13 0.41 -13.13 7.75
CA ASP A 13 0.27 -13.37 9.18
C ASP A 13 1.62 -13.52 9.85
N ARG A 14 2.53 -14.32 9.26
CA ARG A 14 3.90 -14.45 9.76
C ARG A 14 4.68 -13.14 9.66
N LEU A 15 4.45 -12.38 8.59
CA LEU A 15 5.12 -11.10 8.37
C LEU A 15 4.79 -10.09 9.46
N TRP A 16 3.53 -10.00 9.87
CA TRP A 16 3.05 -8.99 10.81
C TRP A 16 3.03 -9.44 12.27
N GLN A 17 3.25 -10.74 12.52
CA GLN A 17 3.31 -11.26 13.88
C GLN A 17 4.43 -10.61 14.69
N GLY A 18 4.10 -10.00 15.83
CA GLY A 18 5.06 -9.36 16.73
C GLY A 18 5.59 -8.00 16.25
N VAL A 19 5.20 -7.51 15.08
CA VAL A 19 5.57 -6.16 14.62
C VAL A 19 4.66 -5.12 15.29
N PRO A 20 5.22 -4.12 16.01
CA PRO A 20 4.41 -3.09 16.64
C PRO A 20 3.80 -2.15 15.60
N LEU A 21 2.67 -1.51 15.97
CA LEU A 21 2.12 -0.45 15.16
C LEU A 21 3.06 0.75 15.08
N VAL A 22 3.19 1.31 13.89
CA VAL A 22 3.91 2.57 13.67
C VAL A 22 2.91 3.71 13.78
N PRO A 23 3.16 4.73 14.64
CA PRO A 23 2.28 5.89 14.72
C PRO A 23 2.15 6.60 13.37
N HIS A 24 0.90 6.91 12.98
CA HIS A 24 0.59 7.49 11.67
C HIS A 24 1.23 8.87 11.45
N GLU A 25 1.46 9.64 12.51
CA GLU A 25 2.11 10.96 12.46
C GLU A 25 3.56 10.90 11.98
N ARG A 26 4.18 9.74 12.06
CA ARG A 26 5.57 9.54 11.60
C ARG A 26 5.70 9.47 10.09
N TRP A 27 4.59 9.20 9.37
CA TRP A 27 4.64 9.07 7.92
C TRP A 27 4.71 10.43 7.23
N PRO A 28 5.59 10.63 6.24
CA PRO A 28 5.73 11.90 5.52
C PRO A 28 4.44 12.37 4.85
N ILE A 29 3.57 11.41 4.45
CA ILE A 29 2.28 11.65 3.81
C ILE A 29 1.22 12.17 4.79
N TRP A 30 1.48 12.16 6.11
CA TRP A 30 0.48 12.48 7.12
C TRP A 30 -0.12 13.87 6.97
N GLN A 31 0.68 14.88 6.63
CA GLN A 31 0.16 16.24 6.44
C GLN A 31 -0.86 16.35 5.31
N ASP A 32 -0.68 15.56 4.24
CA ASP A 32 -1.61 15.51 3.12
C ASP A 32 -2.87 14.74 3.50
N LEU A 33 -2.74 13.63 4.19
CA LEU A 33 -3.87 12.86 4.74
C LEU A 33 -4.71 13.72 5.71
N GLN A 34 -4.08 14.48 6.58
CA GLN A 34 -4.73 15.36 7.54
C GLN A 34 -5.62 16.42 6.86
N ARG A 35 -5.16 17.00 5.75
CA ARG A 35 -5.95 17.97 4.96
C ARG A 35 -7.20 17.34 4.37
N GLU A 36 -7.10 16.09 3.89
CA GLU A 36 -8.24 15.37 3.33
C GLU A 36 -9.22 14.92 4.41
N LEU A 37 -8.71 14.44 5.54
CA LEU A 37 -9.52 14.03 6.70
C LEU A 37 -10.30 15.21 7.32
N ALA A 38 -9.78 16.41 7.20
CA ALA A 38 -10.50 17.64 7.64
C ALA A 38 -11.79 17.87 6.82
N GLN A 39 -11.90 17.33 5.61
CA GLN A 39 -13.11 17.43 4.77
C GLN A 39 -14.15 16.34 5.07
N GLY A 40 -13.76 15.29 5.82
CA GLY A 40 -14.64 14.20 6.24
C GLY A 40 -13.83 13.10 6.93
N PRO A 41 -14.25 12.69 8.14
CA PRO A 41 -13.39 11.88 9.01
C PRO A 41 -13.32 10.39 8.62
N ARG A 42 -14.19 9.91 7.71
CA ARG A 42 -14.20 8.50 7.35
C ARG A 42 -13.10 8.18 6.35
N ALA A 43 -12.17 7.34 6.77
CA ALA A 43 -11.08 6.87 5.94
C ALA A 43 -10.89 5.36 6.05
N LEU A 44 -10.52 4.74 4.92
CA LEU A 44 -10.22 3.31 4.81
C LEU A 44 -8.78 3.13 4.35
N GLU A 45 -8.04 2.24 4.98
CA GLU A 45 -6.73 1.82 4.50
C GLU A 45 -6.75 0.32 4.16
N LEU A 46 -6.29 0.00 2.96
CA LEU A 46 -6.16 -1.37 2.45
C LEU A 46 -4.72 -1.85 2.65
N GLY A 47 -4.57 -3.08 3.14
CA GLY A 47 -3.30 -3.80 3.17
C GLY A 47 -2.20 -3.13 4.02
N CYS A 48 -2.57 -2.36 5.06
CA CYS A 48 -1.57 -1.63 5.86
C CYS A 48 -0.71 -2.52 6.77
N GLY A 49 -1.10 -3.76 6.99
CA GLY A 49 -0.45 -4.61 7.98
C GLY A 49 -0.46 -3.97 9.36
N THR A 50 0.71 -3.83 9.97
CA THR A 50 0.90 -3.10 11.23
C THR A 50 1.56 -1.73 11.04
N LEU A 51 1.52 -1.19 9.83
CA LEU A 51 2.12 0.08 9.43
C LEU A 51 1.06 1.09 8.96
N PRO A 52 0.00 1.39 9.75
CA PRO A 52 -1.07 2.26 9.30
C PRO A 52 -0.56 3.69 9.05
N ARG A 53 -1.07 4.32 7.98
CA ARG A 53 -0.88 5.75 7.69
C ARG A 53 -2.06 6.58 8.20
N LEU A 54 -3.17 5.90 8.47
CA LEU A 54 -4.34 6.51 9.09
C LEU A 54 -4.31 6.38 10.62
N PRO A 55 -4.99 7.28 11.36
CA PRO A 55 -5.26 7.09 12.78
C PRO A 55 -5.95 5.75 13.01
N VAL A 56 -5.43 4.95 13.95
CA VAL A 56 -6.01 3.62 14.19
C VAL A 56 -7.34 3.76 14.90
N GLU A 57 -7.43 4.59 15.92
CA GLU A 57 -8.68 4.82 16.64
C GLU A 57 -9.74 5.42 15.72
N GLY A 58 -10.84 4.71 15.53
CA GLY A 58 -11.94 5.09 14.64
C GLY A 58 -11.66 4.95 13.12
N GLY A 59 -10.44 4.58 12.72
CA GLY A 59 -10.09 4.30 11.34
C GLY A 59 -10.63 2.96 10.85
N TYR A 60 -10.84 2.83 9.53
CA TYR A 60 -11.27 1.58 8.90
C TYR A 60 -10.10 0.93 8.18
N PHE A 61 -9.96 -0.39 8.34
CA PHE A 61 -8.82 -1.16 7.82
C PHE A 61 -9.31 -2.45 7.19
N ALA A 62 -8.88 -2.71 5.97
CA ALA A 62 -9.12 -3.97 5.27
C ALA A 62 -7.77 -4.64 4.94
N ASP A 63 -7.57 -5.87 5.41
CA ASP A 63 -6.32 -6.60 5.22
C ASP A 63 -6.60 -8.11 5.08
N LEU A 64 -5.62 -8.87 4.60
CA LEU A 64 -5.66 -10.33 4.58
C LEU A 64 -5.16 -10.92 5.91
N SER A 65 -4.19 -10.25 6.55
CA SER A 65 -3.55 -10.73 7.76
C SER A 65 -4.46 -10.59 8.98
N ARG A 66 -4.79 -11.72 9.60
CA ARG A 66 -5.53 -11.75 10.87
C ARG A 66 -4.73 -11.14 12.00
N ALA A 67 -3.41 -11.35 12.01
CA ALA A 67 -2.53 -10.79 13.03
C ALA A 67 -2.52 -9.26 12.99
N ALA A 68 -2.47 -8.65 11.80
CA ALA A 68 -2.58 -7.21 11.61
C ALA A 68 -3.97 -6.70 12.05
N LEU A 69 -5.05 -7.32 11.57
CA LEU A 69 -6.43 -6.93 11.89
C LEU A 69 -6.72 -6.99 13.38
N GLN A 70 -6.27 -8.04 14.09
CA GLN A 70 -6.41 -8.15 15.55
C GLN A 70 -5.66 -7.02 16.26
N ARG A 71 -4.47 -6.68 15.79
CA ARG A 71 -3.67 -5.59 16.35
C ARG A 71 -4.35 -4.25 16.15
N LEU A 72 -4.83 -3.94 14.95
CA LEU A 72 -5.56 -2.72 14.64
C LEU A 72 -6.84 -2.63 15.48
N HIS A 73 -7.59 -3.71 15.56
CA HIS A 73 -8.82 -3.77 16.35
C HIS A 73 -8.57 -3.52 17.86
N SER A 74 -7.50 -4.11 18.42
CA SER A 74 -7.14 -3.89 19.83
C SER A 74 -6.73 -2.45 20.18
N HIS A 75 -6.51 -1.61 19.16
CA HIS A 75 -6.19 -0.18 19.30
C HIS A 75 -7.33 0.73 18.80
N GLY A 76 -8.57 0.21 18.74
CA GLY A 76 -9.76 1.01 18.39
C GLY A 76 -10.06 1.14 16.89
N GLY A 77 -9.37 0.41 16.03
CA GLY A 77 -9.64 0.37 14.59
C GLY A 77 -10.82 -0.53 14.25
N HIS A 78 -11.59 -0.13 13.23
CA HIS A 78 -12.62 -0.95 12.60
C HIS A 78 -11.96 -1.81 11.50
N SER A 79 -11.69 -3.07 11.82
CA SER A 79 -10.92 -3.95 10.93
C SER A 79 -11.81 -5.03 10.30
N VAL A 80 -11.61 -5.26 8.99
CA VAL A 80 -12.31 -6.28 8.21
C VAL A 80 -11.34 -7.08 7.37
N ARG A 81 -11.56 -8.40 7.29
CA ARG A 81 -10.82 -9.24 6.35
C ARG A 81 -11.44 -9.10 4.97
N ALA A 82 -10.67 -8.61 4.01
CA ALA A 82 -11.11 -8.46 2.64
C ALA A 82 -10.14 -9.15 1.67
N ALA A 83 -10.71 -9.98 0.81
CA ALA A 83 -10.02 -10.70 -0.28
C ALA A 83 -10.84 -10.64 -1.58
N GLY A 84 -11.61 -9.59 -1.76
CA GLY A 84 -12.56 -9.38 -2.84
C GLY A 84 -13.35 -8.11 -2.62
N PRO A 85 -14.65 -8.07 -2.97
CA PRO A 85 -15.47 -6.89 -2.80
C PRO A 85 -15.43 -6.35 -1.37
N LEU A 86 -15.30 -5.03 -1.24
CA LEU A 86 -15.22 -4.38 0.06
C LEU A 86 -16.62 -4.31 0.71
N PRO A 87 -16.80 -4.75 1.97
CA PRO A 87 -18.10 -4.82 2.62
C PRO A 87 -18.57 -3.45 3.14
N PHE A 88 -18.47 -2.42 2.31
CA PHE A 88 -18.86 -1.06 2.60
C PHE A 88 -19.81 -0.52 1.54
N CYS A 89 -20.67 0.40 1.92
CA CYS A 89 -21.59 1.08 1.00
C CYS A 89 -20.84 1.99 0.02
N ASP A 90 -21.49 2.30 -1.10
CA ASP A 90 -21.00 3.28 -2.07
C ASP A 90 -20.81 4.64 -1.41
N GLY A 91 -19.71 5.30 -1.70
CA GLY A 91 -19.41 6.64 -1.19
C GLY A 91 -19.21 6.71 0.33
N ALA A 92 -18.88 5.61 1.01
CA ALA A 92 -18.75 5.55 2.45
C ALA A 92 -17.56 6.38 2.98
N PHE A 93 -16.52 6.60 2.16
CA PHE A 93 -15.25 7.16 2.62
C PHE A 93 -14.88 8.45 1.90
N GLN A 94 -14.31 9.41 2.67
CA GLN A 94 -13.66 10.60 2.14
C GLN A 94 -12.28 10.27 1.58
N VAL A 95 -11.56 9.37 2.27
CA VAL A 95 -10.19 8.98 1.95
C VAL A 95 -10.11 7.46 1.86
N VAL A 96 -9.46 6.95 0.82
CA VAL A 96 -9.01 5.56 0.76
C VAL A 96 -7.50 5.56 0.54
N CYS A 97 -6.79 4.68 1.22
CA CYS A 97 -5.35 4.49 1.08
C CYS A 97 -5.04 3.06 0.66
N ALA A 98 -4.07 2.90 -0.25
CA ALA A 98 -3.44 1.62 -0.58
C ALA A 98 -1.96 1.87 -0.89
N PHE A 99 -1.08 1.57 0.06
CA PHE A 99 0.35 1.78 -0.08
C PHE A 99 1.08 0.45 -0.20
N GLU A 100 1.72 0.21 -1.35
CA GLU A 100 2.40 -1.06 -1.68
C GLU A 100 1.44 -2.26 -1.52
N VAL A 101 0.32 -2.21 -2.22
CA VAL A 101 -0.76 -3.21 -2.14
C VAL A 101 -1.15 -3.75 -3.51
N LEU A 102 -1.36 -2.88 -4.49
CA LEU A 102 -1.95 -3.27 -5.77
C LEU A 102 -1.04 -4.21 -6.59
N GLU A 103 0.28 -4.11 -6.41
CA GLU A 103 1.26 -5.02 -7.03
C GLU A 103 1.12 -6.47 -6.57
N HIS A 104 0.44 -6.71 -5.45
CA HIS A 104 0.18 -8.06 -4.92
C HIS A 104 -1.16 -8.64 -5.39
N ILE A 105 -2.01 -7.84 -6.04
CA ILE A 105 -3.36 -8.22 -6.42
C ILE A 105 -3.41 -8.51 -7.92
N PRO A 106 -3.66 -9.78 -8.34
CA PRO A 106 -3.81 -10.11 -9.75
C PRO A 106 -4.95 -9.32 -10.43
N GLU A 107 -6.08 -9.18 -9.77
CA GLU A 107 -7.29 -8.49 -10.24
C GLU A 107 -7.31 -7.03 -9.79
N ASP A 108 -6.25 -6.27 -10.07
CA ASP A 108 -6.08 -4.88 -9.64
C ASP A 108 -7.17 -3.93 -10.17
N GLU A 109 -7.66 -4.15 -11.40
CA GLU A 109 -8.74 -3.34 -12.00
C GLU A 109 -10.06 -3.48 -11.22
N ALA A 110 -10.41 -4.70 -10.81
CA ALA A 110 -11.58 -4.94 -9.96
C ALA A 110 -11.42 -4.26 -8.58
N THR A 111 -10.21 -4.30 -8.03
CA THR A 111 -9.89 -3.61 -6.78
C THR A 111 -9.98 -2.10 -6.91
N LEU A 112 -9.49 -1.52 -8.01
CA LEU A 112 -9.60 -0.09 -8.29
C LEU A 112 -11.08 0.35 -8.46
N ALA A 113 -11.90 -0.48 -9.11
CA ALA A 113 -13.33 -0.24 -9.23
C ALA A 113 -14.03 -0.23 -7.85
N GLU A 114 -13.68 -1.16 -6.96
CA GLU A 114 -14.18 -1.20 -5.59
C GLU A 114 -13.72 0.01 -4.76
N ILE A 115 -12.45 0.41 -4.88
CA ILE A 115 -11.93 1.63 -4.25
C ILE A 115 -12.73 2.84 -4.72
N ALA A 116 -12.94 2.97 -6.03
CA ALA A 116 -13.75 4.05 -6.58
C ALA A 116 -15.21 4.00 -6.07
N ARG A 117 -15.80 2.81 -5.97
CA ARG A 117 -17.16 2.62 -5.47
C ARG A 117 -17.32 3.12 -4.03
N VAL A 118 -16.41 2.75 -3.15
CA VAL A 118 -16.50 3.10 -1.73
C VAL A 118 -16.06 4.53 -1.42
N LEU A 119 -15.28 5.18 -2.28
CA LEU A 119 -14.98 6.61 -2.19
C LEU A 119 -16.22 7.44 -2.52
N ARG A 120 -16.47 8.52 -1.81
CA ARG A 120 -17.47 9.52 -2.20
C ARG A 120 -17.00 10.32 -3.43
N PRO A 121 -17.92 10.91 -4.23
CA PRO A 121 -17.53 11.88 -5.25
C PRO A 121 -16.65 13.00 -4.66
N GLY A 122 -15.54 13.33 -5.32
CA GLY A 122 -14.52 14.25 -4.82
C GLY A 122 -13.62 13.69 -3.74
N GLY A 123 -13.82 12.45 -3.29
CA GLY A 123 -12.97 11.78 -2.32
C GLY A 123 -11.55 11.49 -2.86
N ALA A 124 -10.59 11.38 -1.95
CA ALA A 124 -9.18 11.20 -2.28
C ALA A 124 -8.72 9.74 -2.15
N PHE A 125 -8.04 9.24 -3.17
CA PHE A 125 -7.35 7.96 -3.15
C PHE A 125 -5.84 8.19 -3.08
N PHE A 126 -5.22 7.73 -2.00
CA PHE A 126 -3.76 7.74 -1.82
C PHE A 126 -3.21 6.37 -2.19
N ILE A 127 -2.31 6.33 -3.14
CA ILE A 127 -1.72 5.10 -3.66
C ILE A 127 -0.20 5.20 -3.70
N SER A 128 0.48 4.11 -3.37
CA SER A 128 1.86 3.89 -3.82
C SER A 128 2.01 2.50 -4.44
N VAL A 129 2.84 2.42 -5.47
CA VAL A 129 3.18 1.17 -6.15
C VAL A 129 4.62 1.21 -6.67
N PRO A 130 5.30 0.07 -6.77
CA PRO A 130 6.56 -0.02 -7.50
C PRO A 130 6.31 0.17 -9.00
N VAL A 131 7.10 1.04 -9.61
CA VAL A 131 7.04 1.31 -11.05
C VAL A 131 8.26 0.75 -11.78
N ASN A 132 8.21 0.84 -13.13
CA ASN A 132 9.19 0.32 -14.07
C ASN A 132 9.26 -1.23 -14.07
N PRO A 133 8.48 -1.89 -14.95
CA PRO A 133 8.47 -3.36 -15.09
C PRO A 133 9.84 -3.97 -15.37
N ALA A 134 10.75 -3.23 -16.04
CA ALA A 134 12.11 -3.71 -16.32
C ALA A 134 12.97 -3.89 -15.06
N LEU A 135 12.56 -3.29 -13.94
CA LEU A 135 13.20 -3.43 -12.63
C LEU A 135 12.63 -4.57 -11.79
N PHE A 136 11.72 -5.39 -12.34
CA PHE A 136 11.21 -6.58 -11.65
C PHE A 136 12.35 -7.57 -11.38
N THR A 137 12.49 -8.00 -10.13
CA THR A 137 13.61 -8.84 -9.70
C THR A 137 13.14 -9.97 -8.79
N GLY A 138 14.02 -10.88 -8.43
CA GLY A 138 13.75 -11.91 -7.43
C GLY A 138 13.39 -11.37 -6.02
N PHE A 139 13.60 -10.07 -5.77
CA PHE A 139 13.08 -9.40 -4.58
C PHE A 139 11.56 -9.23 -4.68
N ASP A 140 11.06 -8.82 -5.83
CA ASP A 140 9.63 -8.66 -6.09
C ASP A 140 8.91 -10.01 -5.94
N ASP A 141 9.46 -11.08 -6.54
CA ASP A 141 8.94 -12.44 -6.37
C ASP A 141 8.91 -12.86 -4.89
N ALA A 142 9.98 -12.60 -4.16
CA ALA A 142 10.09 -12.97 -2.74
C ALA A 142 9.13 -12.17 -1.84
N CYS A 143 8.74 -10.96 -2.26
CA CYS A 143 7.71 -10.15 -1.62
C CYS A 143 6.29 -10.53 -2.03
N GLY A 144 6.14 -11.38 -3.06
CA GLY A 144 4.84 -11.77 -3.60
C GLY A 144 4.24 -10.74 -4.55
N HIS A 145 5.07 -9.90 -5.18
CA HIS A 145 4.61 -9.02 -6.24
C HIS A 145 4.28 -9.84 -7.49
N VAL A 146 3.17 -9.55 -8.12
CA VAL A 146 2.80 -10.12 -9.41
C VAL A 146 3.17 -9.19 -10.55
N ARG A 147 3.49 -7.92 -10.24
CA ARG A 147 3.89 -6.90 -11.21
C ARG A 147 4.63 -5.73 -10.60
N ARG A 148 5.30 -4.95 -11.45
CA ARG A 148 5.57 -3.53 -11.28
C ARG A 148 4.79 -2.78 -12.33
N TYR A 149 4.33 -1.58 -12.02
CA TYR A 149 3.51 -0.80 -12.94
C TYR A 149 4.34 -0.02 -13.94
N ASP A 150 3.89 -0.03 -15.19
CA ASP A 150 4.16 1.09 -16.07
C ASP A 150 3.34 2.29 -15.61
N ALA A 151 3.93 3.48 -15.59
CA ALA A 151 3.27 4.65 -15.02
C ALA A 151 2.06 5.10 -15.86
N GLN A 152 2.13 4.94 -17.19
CA GLN A 152 1.03 5.26 -18.09
C GLN A 152 -0.11 4.23 -17.98
N ASP A 153 0.25 2.93 -17.85
CA ASP A 153 -0.74 1.87 -17.65
C ASP A 153 -1.50 2.07 -16.33
N LEU A 154 -0.79 2.39 -15.25
CA LEU A 154 -1.42 2.73 -13.96
C LEU A 154 -2.40 3.90 -14.10
N GLN A 155 -1.99 4.98 -14.80
CA GLN A 155 -2.85 6.14 -15.03
C GLN A 155 -4.11 5.75 -15.81
N ASN A 156 -3.98 4.90 -16.83
CA ASN A 156 -5.10 4.42 -17.62
C ASN A 156 -6.07 3.58 -16.79
N LYS A 157 -5.56 2.65 -15.98
CA LYS A 157 -6.37 1.82 -15.08
C LYS A 157 -7.12 2.65 -14.04
N LEU A 158 -6.45 3.63 -13.44
CA LEU A 158 -7.09 4.58 -12.52
C LEU A 158 -8.21 5.34 -13.23
N ALA A 159 -7.95 5.88 -14.42
CA ALA A 159 -8.94 6.64 -15.20
C ALA A 159 -10.16 5.78 -15.58
N GLN A 160 -9.97 4.51 -15.96
CA GLN A 160 -11.05 3.55 -16.24
C GLN A 160 -11.92 3.30 -15.02
N ALA A 161 -11.34 3.30 -13.81
CA ALA A 161 -12.09 3.22 -12.56
C ALA A 161 -12.73 4.55 -12.13
N GLY A 162 -12.57 5.65 -12.90
CA GLY A 162 -13.07 6.98 -12.54
C GLY A 162 -12.23 7.72 -11.51
N LEU A 163 -10.97 7.31 -11.35
CA LEU A 163 -9.98 7.91 -10.45
C LEU A 163 -8.95 8.68 -11.29
N TYR A 164 -8.77 9.98 -11.01
CA TYR A 164 -7.89 10.84 -11.80
C TYR A 164 -6.79 11.40 -10.93
N ILE A 165 -5.53 11.16 -11.32
CA ILE A 165 -4.35 11.63 -10.59
C ILE A 165 -4.37 13.16 -10.55
N GLU A 166 -4.38 13.72 -9.34
CA GLU A 166 -4.29 15.16 -9.07
C GLU A 166 -2.83 15.59 -8.94
N ARG A 167 -2.05 14.80 -8.20
CA ARG A 167 -0.63 15.04 -7.97
C ARG A 167 0.09 13.74 -7.67
N TRP A 168 1.36 13.73 -7.97
CA TRP A 168 2.21 12.56 -7.81
C TRP A 168 3.63 12.94 -7.41
N THR A 169 4.37 11.96 -6.91
CA THR A 169 5.81 12.07 -6.63
C THR A 169 6.45 10.70 -6.74
N THR A 170 7.76 10.66 -6.80
CA THR A 170 8.53 9.41 -6.85
C THR A 170 9.08 9.08 -5.47
N GLN A 171 9.18 7.79 -5.18
CA GLN A 171 9.87 7.29 -4.00
C GLN A 171 11.16 6.59 -4.46
N PRO A 172 12.34 7.03 -4.01
CA PRO A 172 13.60 6.38 -4.36
C PRO A 172 13.59 4.91 -3.91
N ASN A 173 13.89 3.99 -4.83
CA ASN A 173 14.04 2.60 -4.48
C ASN A 173 15.50 2.30 -4.10
N HIS A 174 15.78 2.24 -2.81
CA HIS A 174 17.14 1.96 -2.31
C HIS A 174 17.57 0.50 -2.51
N PHE A 175 16.65 -0.41 -2.82
CA PHE A 175 16.94 -1.85 -3.00
C PHE A 175 17.23 -2.28 -4.44
N SER A 176 16.99 -1.44 -5.44
CA SER A 176 17.16 -1.79 -6.86
C SER A 176 18.61 -2.06 -7.29
N ARG A 177 19.60 -1.70 -6.46
CA ARG A 177 21.04 -1.82 -6.77
C ARG A 177 21.68 -3.13 -6.28
N LEU A 178 21.00 -3.90 -5.44
CA LEU A 178 21.49 -5.22 -5.00
C LEU A 178 20.86 -6.30 -5.88
N SER A 179 21.65 -7.31 -6.28
CA SER A 179 21.11 -8.39 -7.11
C SER A 179 19.90 -9.03 -6.42
N GLY A 180 18.72 -8.98 -7.05
CA GLY A 180 17.47 -9.46 -6.49
C GLY A 180 17.52 -10.93 -6.04
N ALA A 181 18.36 -11.75 -6.71
CA ALA A 181 18.61 -13.14 -6.33
C ALA A 181 19.26 -13.27 -4.94
N LEU A 182 20.21 -12.39 -4.61
CA LEU A 182 20.87 -12.40 -3.30
C LEU A 182 19.90 -11.99 -2.19
N ILE A 183 19.06 -10.99 -2.45
CA ILE A 183 18.04 -10.53 -1.50
C ILE A 183 16.95 -11.59 -1.32
N GLY A 184 16.46 -12.21 -2.40
CA GLY A 184 15.47 -13.29 -2.32
C GLY A 184 15.98 -14.49 -1.53
N TRP A 185 17.25 -14.88 -1.73
CA TRP A 185 17.89 -15.92 -0.92
C TRP A 185 18.02 -15.47 0.54
N MET A 186 18.47 -14.26 0.78
CA MET A 186 18.63 -13.69 2.12
C MET A 186 17.30 -13.62 2.88
N LEU A 187 16.20 -13.25 2.24
CA LEU A 187 14.87 -13.23 2.87
C LEU A 187 14.38 -14.63 3.26
N ARG A 188 14.64 -15.65 2.43
CA ARG A 188 14.35 -17.05 2.77
C ARG A 188 15.16 -17.54 3.96
N VAL A 189 16.44 -17.18 4.04
CA VAL A 189 17.31 -17.52 5.17
C VAL A 189 16.90 -16.75 6.42
N LEU A 190 16.51 -15.50 6.29
CA LEU A 190 16.07 -14.64 7.40
C LEU A 190 14.78 -15.14 8.06
N ALA A 191 13.95 -15.93 7.37
CA ALA A 191 12.80 -16.58 7.99
C ALA A 191 13.16 -17.48 9.18
N TYR A 192 14.41 -17.97 9.21
CA TYR A 192 14.95 -18.77 10.34
C TYR A 192 15.52 -17.90 11.47
N PHE A 193 15.64 -16.57 11.29
CA PHE A 193 16.21 -15.64 12.26
C PHE A 193 15.22 -14.51 12.62
N PRO A 194 14.20 -14.77 13.45
CA PRO A 194 13.10 -13.82 13.68
C PRO A 194 13.57 -12.47 14.25
N ARG A 195 14.59 -12.45 15.11
CA ARG A 195 15.13 -11.19 15.66
C ARG A 195 15.82 -10.32 14.60
N LEU A 196 16.56 -10.94 13.68
CA LEU A 196 17.22 -10.23 12.58
C LEU A 196 16.18 -9.75 11.56
N THR A 197 15.16 -10.55 11.27
CA THR A 197 14.04 -10.18 10.41
C THR A 197 13.30 -8.97 10.97
N LEU A 198 13.00 -8.93 12.26
CA LEU A 198 12.38 -7.79 12.93
C LEU A 198 13.25 -6.53 12.88
N TRP A 199 14.56 -6.68 13.06
CA TRP A 199 15.49 -5.56 12.97
C TRP A 199 15.55 -4.98 11.55
N LEU A 200 15.62 -5.83 10.51
CA LEU A 200 15.60 -5.41 9.10
C LEU A 200 14.28 -4.74 8.72
N LYS A 201 13.14 -5.26 9.19
CA LYS A 201 11.84 -4.63 9.01
C LYS A 201 11.81 -3.23 9.65
N ARG A 202 12.32 -3.07 10.88
CA ARG A 202 12.44 -1.74 11.51
C ARG A 202 13.26 -0.78 10.66
N LYS A 203 14.40 -1.24 10.14
CA LYS A 203 15.25 -0.43 9.25
C LYS A 203 14.56 -0.08 7.94
N SER A 204 13.82 -1.01 7.35
CA SER A 204 13.01 -0.74 6.15
C SER A 204 11.94 0.32 6.43
N VAL A 205 11.23 0.22 7.55
CA VAL A 205 10.25 1.24 7.98
C VAL A 205 10.93 2.59 8.20
N GLU A 206 12.06 2.64 8.90
CA GLU A 206 12.82 3.86 9.13
C GLU A 206 13.22 4.54 7.81
N ASN A 207 13.59 3.77 6.78
CA ASN A 207 13.88 4.29 5.45
C ASN A 207 12.64 4.86 4.75
N GLN A 208 11.47 4.21 4.91
CA GLN A 208 10.19 4.70 4.36
C GLN A 208 9.70 5.98 5.07
N LEU A 209 10.15 6.24 6.28
CA LEU A 209 9.86 7.47 7.05
C LEU A 209 10.69 8.69 6.58
N GLN A 210 11.51 8.56 5.54
CA GLN A 210 12.22 9.68 4.94
C GLN A 210 11.23 10.61 4.23
N ARG A 211 11.65 11.88 4.05
CA ARG A 211 10.83 12.87 3.31
C ARG A 211 10.50 12.37 1.92
N ILE A 212 9.22 12.44 1.55
CA ILE A 212 8.82 12.31 0.15
C ILE A 212 9.28 13.55 -0.62
N PRO A 213 9.70 13.41 -1.89
CA PRO A 213 10.01 14.53 -2.77
C PRO A 213 8.80 15.45 -2.96
N ALA A 214 9.03 16.63 -3.51
CA ALA A 214 7.96 17.58 -3.79
C ALA A 214 6.89 16.98 -4.72
N TRP A 215 5.64 17.29 -4.46
CA TRP A 215 4.51 16.91 -5.30
C TRP A 215 4.59 17.57 -6.67
N ARG A 216 4.22 16.83 -7.70
CA ARG A 216 4.16 17.23 -9.10
C ARG A 216 2.71 17.19 -9.59
N THR A 217 2.36 18.09 -10.48
CA THR A 217 1.03 18.18 -11.12
C THR A 217 1.11 18.07 -12.63
N ASP A 218 2.32 18.02 -13.20
CA ASP A 218 2.55 17.76 -14.61
C ASP A 218 2.15 16.32 -14.99
N PRO A 219 1.89 16.04 -16.28
CA PRO A 219 1.61 14.68 -16.72
C PRO A 219 2.73 13.70 -16.32
N ILE A 220 2.35 12.51 -15.92
CA ILE A 220 3.31 11.44 -15.67
C ILE A 220 3.87 11.00 -17.02
N LEU A 221 5.12 11.34 -17.28
CA LEU A 221 5.82 10.95 -18.51
C LEU A 221 6.57 9.64 -18.30
N GLU A 222 6.64 8.81 -19.34
CA GLU A 222 7.10 7.42 -19.32
C GLU A 222 8.52 7.16 -18.81
N SER A 223 9.35 8.15 -18.66
CA SER A 223 10.75 7.85 -18.89
C SER A 223 11.66 7.70 -17.68
N HIS A 224 11.33 7.94 -16.45
CA HIS A 224 12.43 7.99 -15.45
C HIS A 224 12.08 7.63 -14.01
N HIS A 225 11.16 6.71 -13.79
CA HIS A 225 10.85 6.33 -12.42
C HIS A 225 11.69 5.13 -11.96
N GLU A 226 12.86 5.42 -11.41
CA GLU A 226 13.65 4.44 -10.67
C GLU A 226 13.07 4.30 -9.27
N GLY A 227 12.11 3.39 -9.07
CA GLY A 227 11.63 3.13 -7.72
C GLY A 227 10.13 2.93 -7.59
N GLY A 228 9.48 3.72 -6.74
CA GLY A 228 8.05 3.74 -6.52
C GLY A 228 7.42 5.04 -6.99
N LEU A 229 6.12 4.98 -7.28
CA LEU A 229 5.24 6.13 -7.50
C LEU A 229 4.33 6.28 -6.29
N ILE A 230 4.20 7.50 -5.80
CA ILE A 230 3.14 7.87 -4.86
C ILE A 230 2.22 8.86 -5.57
N ALA A 231 0.91 8.63 -5.54
CA ALA A 231 -0.04 9.52 -6.17
C ALA A 231 -1.25 9.77 -5.26
N ILE A 232 -1.88 10.93 -5.48
CA ILE A 232 -3.20 11.25 -4.95
C ILE A 232 -4.13 11.38 -6.15
N ALA A 233 -5.15 10.54 -6.21
CA ALA A 233 -6.18 10.56 -7.23
C ALA A 233 -7.52 10.99 -6.63
N ARG A 234 -8.38 11.60 -7.46
CA ARG A 234 -9.75 12.02 -7.10
C ARG A 234 -10.77 11.18 -7.80
N ARG A 235 -11.82 10.78 -7.09
CA ARG A 235 -13.02 10.25 -7.70
C ARG A 235 -13.83 11.41 -8.31
N ARG A 236 -14.14 11.32 -9.61
CA ARG A 236 -15.10 12.19 -10.29
C ARG A 236 -16.54 11.75 -10.08
#